data_1f03e6ab4d706ee75bfc33b6a01deb87
#
_entry.id   1f03e6ab4d706ee75bfc33b6a01deb87
#
_cell.length_a   1.000
_cell.length_b   1.000
_cell.length_c   1.000
_cell.angle_alpha   90.00
_cell.angle_beta   90.00
_cell.angle_gamma   90.00
#
_symmetry.space_group_name_H-M   'P 1'
#
loop_
_entity.id
_entity.type
_entity.pdbx_description
1 polymer ?
#
loop_
_entity_poly.entity_id
_entity_poly.type
_entity_poly.pdbx_seq_one_letter_code
_entity_poly.pdbx_strand_id
1 'polypeptide(L)'
;MALTRRLSRRRSYSGMVFTKNLEYQPSFEYANKNLTLTGECAMGILSDSQISEEIRIEPFERAIKRPGSISFGVSSYGYDVRVGPNFKIFTNVNSEVVDPKNFSPRSFVDVDASADGSILIPPNSFALCETVEYFEIPRDVLAICVGKSTYARCGIIVNVTPLEPEWKGRITIEISNTTPLPAKIYANEGIAQIIFLRGEKVCTQSYADKRGKYQDQPGLTLPRVD
;
A
#
# COMPACT_ATOMS: atom_id res chain seq x y z
N MET A 1 42.34 -46.83 30.49
CA MET A 1 43.70 -46.57 30.02
C MET A 1 43.71 -45.38 29.08
N ALA A 2 44.47 -44.34 29.44
CA ALA A 2 44.89 -43.18 28.73
C ALA A 2 43.84 -42.11 28.32
N LEU A 3 43.73 -41.11 29.21
CA LEU A 3 43.32 -39.73 28.91
C LEU A 3 44.32 -39.03 27.97
N THR A 4 43.81 -38.29 26.99
CA THR A 4 44.63 -37.23 26.35
C THR A 4 43.83 -35.94 26.37
N ARG A 5 44.27 -35.01 27.23
CA ARG A 5 43.86 -33.60 27.32
C ARG A 5 44.32 -32.87 26.05
N ARG A 6 43.43 -32.11 25.41
CA ARG A 6 43.83 -31.03 24.50
C ARG A 6 43.56 -29.67 25.15
N LEU A 7 44.64 -28.96 25.34
CA LEU A 7 44.72 -27.59 25.81
C LEU A 7 44.11 -26.61 24.77
N SER A 8 43.12 -25.82 25.22
CA SER A 8 42.62 -24.67 24.48
C SER A 8 43.55 -23.49 24.70
N ARG A 9 44.21 -23.02 23.66
CA ARG A 9 44.92 -21.73 23.68
C ARG A 9 43.91 -20.61 23.59
N ARG A 10 43.68 -19.88 24.66
CA ARG A 10 43.07 -18.55 24.66
C ARG A 10 44.11 -17.56 24.10
N ARG A 11 43.81 -16.93 22.96
CA ARG A 11 44.47 -15.71 22.54
C ARG A 11 43.73 -14.54 23.18
N SER A 12 44.43 -13.88 24.09
CA SER A 12 44.08 -12.55 24.61
C SER A 12 44.34 -11.52 23.51
N TYR A 13 43.33 -10.78 23.08
CA TYR A 13 43.52 -9.52 22.39
C TYR A 13 43.42 -8.41 23.42
N SER A 14 44.57 -7.87 23.76
CA SER A 14 44.67 -6.66 24.54
C SER A 14 44.40 -5.43 23.65
N GLY A 15 43.54 -4.56 24.13
CA GLY A 15 43.66 -3.13 24.04
C GLY A 15 43.60 -2.47 22.66
N MET A 16 42.40 -1.98 22.30
CA MET A 16 42.28 -0.69 21.66
C MET A 16 40.95 -0.05 22.11
N VAL A 17 41.09 0.86 23.09
CA VAL A 17 40.01 1.77 23.48
C VAL A 17 39.96 2.86 22.43
N PHE A 18 38.98 2.82 21.54
CA PHE A 18 38.63 3.98 20.72
C PHE A 18 37.50 4.74 21.41
N THR A 19 37.89 5.65 22.29
CA THR A 19 37.03 6.76 22.67
C THR A 19 37.10 7.80 21.54
N LYS A 20 36.18 7.81 20.64
CA LYS A 20 35.81 8.97 19.85
C LYS A 20 34.34 9.24 20.09
N ASN A 21 34.09 10.19 20.99
CA ASN A 21 32.84 10.94 21.01
C ASN A 21 32.72 11.63 19.64
N LEU A 22 31.95 11.03 18.73
CA LEU A 22 31.40 11.74 17.60
C LEU A 22 30.17 12.47 18.14
N GLU A 23 30.36 13.69 18.56
CA GLU A 23 29.29 14.66 18.67
C GLU A 23 28.69 14.83 17.29
N TYR A 24 27.48 14.29 17.11
CA TYR A 24 26.64 14.56 15.94
C TYR A 24 26.24 16.04 16.04
N GLN A 25 26.94 16.89 15.31
CA GLN A 25 26.50 18.27 15.08
C GLN A 25 25.57 18.28 13.87
N PRO A 26 24.28 18.53 14.04
CA PRO A 26 23.39 18.77 12.91
C PRO A 26 23.61 20.20 12.40
N SER A 27 24.61 20.38 11.55
CA SER A 27 24.78 21.63 10.80
C SER A 27 24.18 21.48 9.39
N PHE A 28 22.89 21.34 9.33
CA PHE A 28 22.12 21.76 8.17
C PHE A 28 21.24 22.93 8.61
N GLU A 29 21.76 24.14 8.51
CA GLU A 29 20.93 25.32 8.39
C GLU A 29 20.11 25.15 7.11
N TYR A 30 18.86 24.73 7.28
CA TYR A 30 17.83 25.00 6.29
C TYR A 30 17.65 26.51 6.27
N ALA A 31 18.43 27.19 5.43
CA ALA A 31 18.12 28.54 5.06
C ALA A 31 16.71 28.54 4.47
N ASN A 32 15.74 29.01 5.25
CA ASN A 32 14.44 29.44 4.78
C ASN A 32 14.67 30.57 3.76
N LYS A 33 15.06 30.22 2.54
CA LYS A 33 14.87 31.09 1.40
C LYS A 33 13.40 31.04 1.08
N ASN A 34 12.68 32.11 1.37
CA ASN A 34 11.41 32.43 0.78
C ASN A 34 11.56 32.28 -0.75
N LEU A 35 11.34 31.06 -1.27
CA LEU A 35 11.05 30.87 -2.68
C LEU A 35 9.67 31.49 -2.90
N THR A 36 9.65 32.69 -3.43
CA THR A 36 8.49 33.22 -4.14
C THR A 36 8.25 32.24 -5.29
N LEU A 37 7.21 31.43 -5.15
CA LEU A 37 6.71 30.51 -6.16
C LEU A 37 6.21 31.34 -7.35
N THR A 38 7.10 31.58 -8.30
CA THR A 38 6.69 31.76 -9.68
C THR A 38 6.09 30.44 -10.12
N GLY A 39 4.84 30.42 -10.58
CA GLY A 39 3.94 29.28 -10.83
C GLY A 39 4.46 28.05 -11.59
N GLU A 40 5.63 27.57 -11.29
CA GLU A 40 6.17 26.29 -11.76
C GLU A 40 5.70 25.18 -10.80
N CYS A 41 4.89 24.28 -11.33
CA CYS A 41 4.44 23.08 -10.64
C CYS A 41 5.68 22.24 -10.28
N ALA A 42 6.10 22.25 -9.01
CA ALA A 42 7.28 21.50 -8.57
C ALA A 42 7.00 20.00 -8.68
N MET A 43 7.77 19.29 -9.52
CA MET A 43 7.76 17.83 -9.60
C MET A 43 8.14 17.23 -8.25
N GLY A 44 7.40 16.20 -7.80
CA GLY A 44 7.74 15.51 -6.56
C GLY A 44 6.64 14.64 -5.98
N ILE A 45 6.94 14.12 -4.79
CA ILE A 45 5.98 13.38 -3.98
C ILE A 45 5.16 14.40 -3.19
N LEU A 46 3.83 14.26 -3.18
CA LEU A 46 2.96 15.16 -2.45
C LEU A 46 3.04 14.92 -0.93
N SER A 47 3.20 16.00 -0.17
CA SER A 47 3.14 16.01 1.29
C SER A 47 1.71 15.88 1.80
N ASP A 48 1.56 15.66 3.10
CA ASP A 48 0.26 15.58 3.78
C ASP A 48 -0.63 16.80 3.56
N SER A 49 -0.06 18.00 3.57
CA SER A 49 -0.81 19.25 3.27
C SER A 49 -1.29 19.26 1.83
N GLN A 50 -0.43 18.95 0.85
CA GLN A 50 -0.79 18.90 -0.55
C GLN A 50 -1.84 17.81 -0.85
N ILE A 51 -1.71 16.63 -0.22
CA ILE A 51 -2.71 15.56 -0.36
C ILE A 51 -4.07 16.04 0.15
N SER A 52 -4.11 16.71 1.31
CA SER A 52 -5.37 17.19 1.88
C SER A 52 -6.03 18.32 1.10
N GLU A 53 -5.24 19.12 0.40
CA GLU A 53 -5.72 20.29 -0.35
C GLU A 53 -6.05 19.97 -1.82
N GLU A 54 -5.33 19.04 -2.43
CA GLU A 54 -5.32 18.85 -3.87
C GLU A 54 -5.87 17.50 -4.34
N ILE A 55 -5.89 16.48 -3.48
CA ILE A 55 -6.42 15.16 -3.83
C ILE A 55 -7.80 14.97 -3.21
N ARG A 56 -8.81 14.74 -4.04
CA ARG A 56 -10.14 14.38 -3.53
C ARG A 56 -10.15 12.95 -3.05
N ILE A 57 -10.36 12.77 -1.74
CA ILE A 57 -10.46 11.48 -1.05
C ILE A 57 -11.73 11.53 -0.18
N GLU A 58 -12.66 10.60 -0.37
CA GLU A 58 -13.93 10.56 0.37
C GLU A 58 -14.24 9.16 0.94
N PRO A 59 -14.39 9.02 2.27
CA PRO A 59 -14.17 10.05 3.31
C PRO A 59 -12.67 10.30 3.54
N PHE A 60 -12.28 11.57 3.69
CA PHE A 60 -10.92 11.93 4.06
C PHE A 60 -10.74 11.79 5.57
N GLU A 61 -9.67 11.10 5.97
CA GLU A 61 -9.32 10.92 7.37
C GLU A 61 -7.91 11.46 7.65
N ARG A 62 -7.76 12.15 8.76
CA ARG A 62 -6.44 12.44 9.33
C ARG A 62 -5.85 11.14 9.89
N ALA A 63 -4.51 11.11 10.09
CA ALA A 63 -3.85 9.92 10.62
C ALA A 63 -4.52 9.39 11.90
N ILE A 64 -5.15 8.22 11.81
CA ILE A 64 -5.83 7.56 12.91
C ILE A 64 -4.95 6.42 13.44
N LYS A 65 -4.60 6.53 14.73
CA LYS A 65 -3.90 5.47 15.46
C LYS A 65 -4.72 5.12 16.70
N ARG A 66 -5.24 3.90 16.76
CA ARG A 66 -6.00 3.37 17.90
C ARG A 66 -5.33 2.10 18.41
N PRO A 67 -5.27 1.86 19.74
CA PRO A 67 -4.81 0.59 20.28
C PRO A 67 -5.59 -0.58 19.69
N GLY A 68 -4.89 -1.62 19.21
CA GLY A 68 -5.51 -2.82 18.64
C GLY A 68 -6.04 -2.67 17.21
N SER A 69 -5.90 -1.50 16.56
CA SER A 69 -6.31 -1.29 15.16
C SER A 69 -5.11 -0.94 14.28
N ILE A 70 -5.16 -1.36 13.02
CA ILE A 70 -4.16 -1.00 12.02
C ILE A 70 -4.45 0.41 11.52
N SER A 71 -3.49 1.32 11.67
CA SER A 71 -3.64 2.75 11.37
C SER A 71 -4.01 3.03 9.91
N PHE A 72 -4.76 4.12 9.69
CA PHE A 72 -5.18 4.61 8.39
C PHE A 72 -5.24 6.15 8.36
N GLY A 73 -5.51 6.73 7.18
CA GLY A 73 -5.60 8.16 6.95
C GLY A 73 -4.30 8.77 6.41
N VAL A 74 -4.25 10.10 6.30
CA VAL A 74 -3.12 10.81 5.71
C VAL A 74 -1.84 10.58 6.52
N SER A 75 -0.73 10.34 5.83
CA SER A 75 0.62 10.23 6.36
C SER A 75 1.51 11.32 5.75
N SER A 76 2.76 11.47 6.21
CA SER A 76 3.66 12.55 5.77
C SER A 76 3.79 12.70 4.26
N TYR A 77 3.82 11.58 3.51
CA TYR A 77 3.94 11.53 2.05
C TYR A 77 3.09 10.41 1.46
N GLY A 78 1.80 10.38 1.78
CA GLY A 78 0.88 9.38 1.29
C GLY A 78 -0.41 9.30 2.10
N TYR A 79 -1.27 8.37 1.74
CA TYR A 79 -2.54 8.13 2.41
C TYR A 79 -2.71 6.63 2.64
N ASP A 80 -2.85 6.22 3.90
CA ASP A 80 -3.13 4.84 4.29
C ASP A 80 -4.61 4.54 4.08
N VAL A 81 -4.94 3.73 3.07
CA VAL A 81 -6.32 3.37 2.72
C VAL A 81 -6.84 2.24 3.58
N ARG A 82 -8.16 2.25 3.81
CA ARG A 82 -8.88 1.17 4.47
C ARG A 82 -9.42 0.17 3.47
N VAL A 83 -9.39 -1.10 3.85
CA VAL A 83 -10.10 -2.13 3.11
C VAL A 83 -11.57 -2.15 3.55
N GLY A 84 -12.50 -2.23 2.59
CA GLY A 84 -13.95 -2.31 2.84
C GLY A 84 -14.39 -3.65 3.43
N PRO A 85 -15.67 -3.81 3.75
CA PRO A 85 -16.20 -5.03 4.37
C PRO A 85 -16.53 -6.16 3.40
N ASN A 86 -16.64 -5.87 2.10
CA ASN A 86 -17.07 -6.82 1.08
C ASN A 86 -15.87 -7.41 0.37
N PHE A 87 -15.77 -8.73 0.33
CA PHE A 87 -14.64 -9.44 -0.26
C PHE A 87 -15.12 -10.49 -1.27
N LYS A 88 -14.28 -10.72 -2.27
CA LYS A 88 -14.39 -11.87 -3.18
C LYS A 88 -13.15 -12.74 -2.99
N ILE A 89 -13.32 -13.92 -2.41
CA ILE A 89 -12.24 -14.87 -2.19
C ILE A 89 -12.12 -15.79 -3.40
N PHE A 90 -10.91 -15.93 -3.92
CA PHE A 90 -10.62 -16.82 -5.03
C PHE A 90 -10.85 -18.30 -4.64
N THR A 91 -11.47 -19.05 -5.54
CA THR A 91 -11.68 -20.48 -5.43
C THR A 91 -11.30 -21.19 -6.74
N ASN A 92 -10.64 -22.33 -6.62
CA ASN A 92 -10.25 -23.18 -7.75
C ASN A 92 -11.27 -24.29 -8.06
N VAL A 93 -12.42 -24.33 -7.37
CA VAL A 93 -13.40 -25.41 -7.52
C VAL A 93 -14.19 -25.31 -8.83
N ASN A 94 -14.40 -24.10 -9.32
CA ASN A 94 -15.30 -23.81 -10.42
C ASN A 94 -14.61 -23.44 -11.74
N SER A 95 -13.28 -23.52 -11.80
CA SER A 95 -12.50 -23.16 -13.00
C SER A 95 -11.23 -24.00 -13.08
N GLU A 96 -10.93 -24.50 -14.28
CA GLU A 96 -9.73 -25.29 -14.55
C GLU A 96 -8.49 -24.42 -14.81
N VAL A 97 -8.71 -23.17 -15.24
CA VAL A 97 -7.65 -22.23 -15.60
C VAL A 97 -8.05 -20.79 -15.27
N VAL A 98 -7.10 -19.98 -14.86
CA VAL A 98 -7.27 -18.53 -14.73
C VAL A 98 -6.88 -17.90 -16.07
N ASP A 99 -7.88 -17.47 -16.84
CA ASP A 99 -7.67 -16.79 -18.12
C ASP A 99 -8.12 -15.33 -18.00
N PRO A 100 -7.19 -14.35 -18.05
CA PRO A 100 -7.54 -12.94 -17.92
C PRO A 100 -8.37 -12.42 -19.11
N LYS A 101 -8.36 -13.10 -20.26
CA LYS A 101 -9.19 -12.74 -21.44
C LYS A 101 -10.58 -13.35 -21.40
N ASN A 102 -10.76 -14.42 -20.63
CA ASN A 102 -12.02 -15.13 -20.46
C ASN A 102 -12.24 -15.50 -19.01
N PHE A 103 -12.21 -14.49 -18.15
CA PHE A 103 -12.26 -14.68 -16.71
C PHE A 103 -13.65 -15.15 -16.27
N SER A 104 -13.69 -16.25 -15.53
CA SER A 104 -14.94 -16.80 -14.97
C SER A 104 -15.28 -16.14 -13.63
N PRO A 105 -16.39 -15.40 -13.49
CA PRO A 105 -16.83 -14.85 -12.20
C PRO A 105 -17.02 -15.92 -11.12
N ARG A 106 -17.27 -17.19 -11.52
CA ARG A 106 -17.41 -18.34 -10.60
C ARG A 106 -16.10 -18.72 -9.91
N SER A 107 -14.96 -18.14 -10.34
CA SER A 107 -13.68 -18.28 -9.65
C SER A 107 -13.60 -17.49 -8.34
N PHE A 108 -14.64 -16.73 -8.00
CA PHE A 108 -14.74 -16.02 -6.73
C PHE A 108 -16.01 -16.38 -5.97
N VAL A 109 -15.90 -16.35 -4.65
CA VAL A 109 -17.01 -16.45 -3.70
C VAL A 109 -17.11 -15.14 -2.93
N ASP A 110 -18.31 -14.59 -2.85
CA ASP A 110 -18.58 -13.41 -2.03
C ASP A 110 -18.53 -13.78 -0.54
N VAL A 111 -17.79 -12.99 0.23
CA VAL A 111 -17.64 -13.19 1.67
C VAL A 111 -17.72 -11.84 2.36
N ASP A 112 -18.66 -11.73 3.29
CA ASP A 112 -18.76 -10.58 4.18
C ASP A 112 -17.85 -10.75 5.40
N ALA A 113 -17.39 -9.63 5.95
CA ALA A 113 -16.64 -9.64 7.19
C ALA A 113 -17.44 -10.26 8.34
N SER A 114 -16.76 -11.06 9.16
CA SER A 114 -17.34 -11.68 10.36
C SER A 114 -17.75 -10.62 11.40
N ALA A 115 -18.40 -11.04 12.49
CA ALA A 115 -18.82 -10.14 13.58
C ALA A 115 -17.67 -9.35 14.23
N ASP A 116 -16.43 -9.86 14.16
CA ASP A 116 -15.22 -9.17 14.62
C ASP A 116 -14.61 -8.24 13.54
N GLY A 117 -15.29 -8.04 12.42
CA GLY A 117 -14.84 -7.19 11.32
C GLY A 117 -13.74 -7.81 10.45
N SER A 118 -13.46 -9.11 10.56
CA SER A 118 -12.39 -9.76 9.80
C SER A 118 -12.87 -10.78 8.79
N ILE A 119 -12.01 -11.08 7.80
CA ILE A 119 -12.15 -12.23 6.90
C ILE A 119 -10.89 -13.10 6.95
N LEU A 120 -11.01 -14.34 6.50
CA LEU A 120 -9.90 -15.27 6.35
C LEU A 120 -9.65 -15.54 4.87
N ILE A 121 -8.45 -15.21 4.39
CA ILE A 121 -7.98 -15.63 3.06
C ILE A 121 -7.33 -17.01 3.21
N PRO A 122 -7.76 -18.04 2.46
CA PRO A 122 -7.17 -19.37 2.53
C PRO A 122 -5.65 -19.36 2.24
N PRO A 123 -4.92 -20.42 2.66
CA PRO A 123 -3.50 -20.56 2.35
C PRO A 123 -3.23 -20.51 0.86
N ASN A 124 -2.18 -19.80 0.45
CA ASN A 124 -1.75 -19.69 -0.95
C ASN A 124 -2.87 -19.27 -1.92
N SER A 125 -3.81 -18.45 -1.44
CA SER A 125 -4.93 -17.90 -2.20
C SER A 125 -4.93 -16.38 -2.15
N PHE A 126 -5.90 -15.75 -2.79
CA PHE A 126 -6.06 -14.31 -2.77
C PHE A 126 -7.53 -13.90 -2.68
N ALA A 127 -7.72 -12.64 -2.34
CA ALA A 127 -9.03 -12.02 -2.33
C ALA A 127 -8.99 -10.69 -3.08
N LEU A 128 -10.11 -10.30 -3.64
CA LEU A 128 -10.37 -8.94 -4.09
C LEU A 128 -11.21 -8.23 -3.03
N CYS A 129 -10.94 -6.95 -2.86
CA CYS A 129 -11.74 -6.05 -2.04
C CYS A 129 -11.75 -4.66 -2.65
N GLU A 130 -12.53 -3.76 -2.11
CA GLU A 130 -12.52 -2.35 -2.47
C GLU A 130 -12.00 -1.49 -1.33
N THR A 131 -11.51 -0.29 -1.64
CA THR A 131 -11.23 0.72 -0.61
C THR A 131 -12.52 1.27 -0.02
N VAL A 132 -12.50 1.66 1.26
CA VAL A 132 -13.55 2.50 1.86
C VAL A 132 -13.56 3.87 1.19
N GLU A 133 -12.38 4.37 0.87
CA GLU A 133 -12.16 5.68 0.26
C GLU A 133 -12.45 5.66 -1.24
N TYR A 134 -13.10 6.72 -1.71
CA TYR A 134 -13.24 7.07 -3.12
C TYR A 134 -12.19 8.13 -3.46
N PHE A 135 -11.58 8.03 -4.64
CA PHE A 135 -10.51 8.90 -5.11
C PHE A 135 -10.87 9.62 -6.40
N GLU A 136 -10.37 10.85 -6.57
CA GLU A 136 -10.24 11.52 -7.87
C GLU A 136 -8.80 11.99 -8.02
N ILE A 137 -8.10 11.43 -9.01
CA ILE A 137 -6.69 11.73 -9.25
C ILE A 137 -6.58 12.94 -10.19
N PRO A 138 -5.84 14.00 -9.81
CA PRO A 138 -5.62 15.16 -10.69
C PRO A 138 -4.88 14.79 -11.99
N ARG A 139 -5.03 15.62 -13.01
CA ARG A 139 -4.46 15.38 -14.34
C ARG A 139 -2.93 15.40 -14.39
N ASP A 140 -2.28 16.03 -13.44
CA ASP A 140 -0.83 16.12 -13.28
C ASP A 140 -0.25 15.15 -12.25
N VAL A 141 -1.07 14.25 -11.70
CA VAL A 141 -0.69 13.31 -10.64
C VAL A 141 -0.82 11.86 -11.11
N LEU A 142 0.19 11.05 -10.79
CA LEU A 142 0.15 9.60 -10.81
C LEU A 142 0.12 9.09 -9.37
N ALA A 143 -0.74 8.12 -9.06
CA ALA A 143 -0.72 7.49 -7.74
C ALA A 143 -0.27 6.03 -7.81
N ILE A 144 0.56 5.63 -6.82
CA ILE A 144 1.09 4.27 -6.68
C ILE A 144 0.67 3.71 -5.33
N CYS A 145 0.17 2.48 -5.32
CA CYS A 145 -0.20 1.77 -4.12
C CYS A 145 0.91 0.82 -3.68
N VAL A 146 1.23 0.83 -2.39
CA VAL A 146 2.16 -0.11 -1.75
C VAL A 146 1.51 -0.73 -0.52
N GLY A 147 1.78 -2.02 -0.27
CA GLY A 147 1.24 -2.73 0.87
C GLY A 147 1.72 -2.16 2.21
N LYS A 148 0.84 -2.19 3.22
CA LYS A 148 1.18 -1.74 4.57
C LYS A 148 2.14 -2.71 5.25
N SER A 149 3.15 -2.15 5.92
CA SER A 149 4.25 -2.92 6.54
C SER A 149 3.79 -3.97 7.56
N THR A 150 2.66 -3.76 8.22
CA THR A 150 2.07 -4.72 9.16
C THR A 150 1.70 -6.03 8.46
N TYR A 151 1.00 -5.94 7.34
CA TYR A 151 0.62 -7.11 6.55
C TYR A 151 1.80 -7.70 5.77
N ALA A 152 2.67 -6.87 5.21
CA ALA A 152 3.85 -7.33 4.48
C ALA A 152 4.75 -8.23 5.33
N ARG A 153 4.93 -7.92 6.62
CA ARG A 153 5.70 -8.76 7.56
C ARG A 153 5.01 -10.08 7.92
N CYS A 154 3.73 -10.21 7.64
CA CYS A 154 2.96 -11.46 7.82
C CYS A 154 2.88 -12.29 6.52
N GLY A 155 3.61 -11.92 5.46
CA GLY A 155 3.53 -12.62 4.17
C GLY A 155 2.26 -12.31 3.39
N ILE A 156 1.62 -11.17 3.66
CA ILE A 156 0.45 -10.70 2.90
C ILE A 156 0.91 -9.64 1.91
N ILE A 157 0.64 -9.88 0.63
CA ILE A 157 1.00 -8.97 -0.45
C ILE A 157 -0.25 -8.25 -0.91
N VAL A 158 -0.16 -6.93 -0.98
CA VAL A 158 -1.17 -6.09 -1.62
C VAL A 158 -0.64 -5.67 -2.97
N ASN A 159 -1.44 -5.88 -4.02
CA ASN A 159 -1.15 -5.47 -5.37
C ASN A 159 -2.25 -4.55 -5.88
N VAL A 160 -1.87 -3.42 -6.45
CA VAL A 160 -2.75 -2.49 -7.15
C VAL A 160 -1.94 -1.87 -8.27
N THR A 161 -2.48 -1.82 -9.48
CA THR A 161 -1.84 -1.13 -10.59
C THR A 161 -1.86 0.39 -10.39
N PRO A 162 -0.95 1.16 -11.00
CA PRO A 162 -0.93 2.61 -10.86
C PRO A 162 -2.28 3.24 -11.20
N LEU A 163 -2.69 4.24 -10.42
CA LEU A 163 -3.86 5.05 -10.69
C LEU A 163 -3.41 6.21 -11.59
N GLU A 164 -3.82 6.15 -12.84
CA GLU A 164 -3.42 7.14 -13.85
C GLU A 164 -4.11 8.50 -13.62
N PRO A 165 -3.58 9.58 -14.21
CA PRO A 165 -4.21 10.90 -14.20
C PRO A 165 -5.68 10.86 -14.62
N GLU A 166 -6.53 11.59 -13.87
CA GLU A 166 -8.00 11.65 -14.03
C GLU A 166 -8.77 10.34 -13.82
N TRP A 167 -8.12 9.30 -13.29
CA TRP A 167 -8.85 8.15 -12.79
C TRP A 167 -9.68 8.52 -11.56
N LYS A 168 -10.90 7.94 -11.49
CA LYS A 168 -11.82 8.13 -10.36
C LYS A 168 -12.41 6.80 -9.94
N GLY A 169 -12.69 6.67 -8.65
CA GLY A 169 -13.40 5.50 -8.15
C GLY A 169 -12.95 5.02 -6.78
N ARG A 170 -13.52 3.90 -6.35
CA ARG A 170 -13.00 3.07 -5.28
C ARG A 170 -11.98 2.11 -5.87
N ILE A 171 -10.84 1.96 -5.20
CA ILE A 171 -9.76 1.11 -5.70
C ILE A 171 -10.13 -0.35 -5.44
N THR A 172 -10.09 -1.21 -6.46
CA THR A 172 -10.06 -2.66 -6.24
C THR A 172 -8.67 -3.04 -5.77
N ILE A 173 -8.59 -3.72 -4.63
CA ILE A 173 -7.35 -4.16 -3.98
C ILE A 173 -7.24 -5.67 -4.13
N GLU A 174 -6.12 -6.14 -4.65
CA GLU A 174 -5.75 -7.55 -4.72
C GLU A 174 -4.89 -7.91 -3.50
N ILE A 175 -5.42 -8.80 -2.62
CA ILE A 175 -4.75 -9.19 -1.38
C ILE A 175 -4.37 -10.66 -1.48
N SER A 176 -3.08 -10.97 -1.59
CA SER A 176 -2.56 -12.33 -1.69
C SER A 176 -2.02 -12.81 -0.36
N ASN A 177 -2.48 -13.99 0.07
CA ASN A 177 -1.91 -14.75 1.17
C ASN A 177 -0.86 -15.71 0.63
N THR A 178 0.42 -15.40 0.83
CA THR A 178 1.54 -16.26 0.39
C THR A 178 1.97 -17.27 1.43
N THR A 179 1.25 -17.37 2.56
CA THR A 179 1.59 -18.26 3.66
C THR A 179 0.83 -19.60 3.58
N PRO A 180 1.32 -20.66 4.22
CA PRO A 180 0.63 -21.94 4.30
C PRO A 180 -0.51 -21.96 5.34
N LEU A 181 -0.80 -20.84 5.99
CA LEU A 181 -1.87 -20.68 6.98
C LEU A 181 -2.94 -19.72 6.48
N PRO A 182 -4.21 -19.82 6.95
CA PRO A 182 -5.20 -18.79 6.69
C PRO A 182 -4.74 -17.43 7.22
N ALA A 183 -4.89 -16.39 6.40
CA ALA A 183 -4.50 -15.01 6.75
C ALA A 183 -5.72 -14.20 7.13
N LYS A 184 -5.67 -13.50 8.27
CA LYS A 184 -6.74 -12.64 8.75
C LYS A 184 -6.56 -11.21 8.24
N ILE A 185 -7.59 -10.66 7.61
CA ILE A 185 -7.66 -9.29 7.14
C ILE A 185 -8.79 -8.58 7.90
N TYR A 186 -8.56 -7.35 8.37
CA TYR A 186 -9.51 -6.57 9.15
C TYR A 186 -10.16 -5.49 8.28
N ALA A 187 -11.47 -5.59 8.09
CA ALA A 187 -12.25 -4.58 7.38
C ALA A 187 -12.27 -3.25 8.13
N ASN A 188 -12.38 -2.16 7.38
CA ASN A 188 -12.35 -0.77 7.88
C ASN A 188 -11.04 -0.35 8.56
N GLU A 189 -9.97 -1.14 8.41
CA GLU A 189 -8.62 -0.85 8.87
C GLU A 189 -7.63 -0.66 7.71
N GLY A 190 -6.46 -0.07 8.00
CA GLY A 190 -5.47 0.24 7.00
C GLY A 190 -4.85 -1.01 6.37
N ILE A 191 -4.83 -1.08 5.02
CA ILE A 191 -4.29 -2.24 4.28
C ILE A 191 -3.09 -1.88 3.39
N ALA A 192 -3.07 -0.67 2.85
CA ALA A 192 -2.09 -0.21 1.90
C ALA A 192 -1.88 1.30 2.02
N GLN A 193 -0.79 1.81 1.45
CA GLN A 193 -0.51 3.24 1.35
C GLN A 193 -0.52 3.68 -0.11
N ILE A 194 -1.20 4.78 -0.41
CA ILE A 194 -1.16 5.44 -1.70
C ILE A 194 -0.14 6.58 -1.64
N ILE A 195 0.81 6.58 -2.57
CA ILE A 195 1.81 7.63 -2.76
C ILE A 195 1.43 8.40 -4.02
N PHE A 196 1.39 9.73 -3.91
CA PHE A 196 1.02 10.63 -5.02
C PHE A 196 2.26 11.32 -5.56
N LEU A 197 2.46 11.20 -6.86
CA LEU A 197 3.62 11.71 -7.60
C LEU A 197 3.15 12.76 -8.60
N ARG A 198 3.59 14.01 -8.43
CA ARG A 198 3.31 15.08 -9.41
C ARG A 198 4.28 15.01 -10.56
N GLY A 199 3.75 14.99 -11.78
CA GLY A 199 4.54 15.07 -13.00
C GLY A 199 5.08 16.49 -13.24
N GLU A 200 6.22 16.60 -13.94
CA GLU A 200 6.78 17.88 -14.36
C GLU A 200 5.83 18.63 -15.32
N LYS A 201 5.07 17.87 -16.10
CA LYS A 201 4.10 18.39 -17.08
C LYS A 201 2.80 17.60 -16.99
N VAL A 202 1.71 18.29 -17.30
CA VAL A 202 0.41 17.64 -17.47
C VAL A 202 0.47 16.65 -18.62
N CYS A 203 -0.10 15.46 -18.43
CA CYS A 203 -0.14 14.43 -19.48
C CYS A 203 -1.02 14.87 -20.66
N THR A 204 -0.63 14.50 -21.89
CA THR A 204 -1.41 14.80 -23.10
C THR A 204 -2.67 13.94 -23.19
N GLN A 205 -2.63 12.71 -22.69
CA GLN A 205 -3.75 11.80 -22.61
C GLN A 205 -3.88 11.22 -21.20
N SER A 206 -5.01 11.51 -20.56
CA SER A 206 -5.36 10.97 -19.24
C SER A 206 -6.10 9.62 -19.35
N TYR A 207 -6.39 9.02 -18.21
CA TYR A 207 -7.20 7.80 -18.14
C TYR A 207 -8.64 8.06 -18.62
N ALA A 208 -9.19 9.23 -18.32
CA ALA A 208 -10.50 9.65 -18.80
C ALA A 208 -10.53 9.84 -20.33
N ASP A 209 -9.49 10.48 -20.90
CA ASP A 209 -9.37 10.67 -22.35
C ASP A 209 -9.33 9.35 -23.11
N LYS A 210 -8.65 8.34 -22.54
CA LYS A 210 -8.55 6.99 -23.10
C LYS A 210 -9.82 6.15 -22.90
N ARG A 211 -10.82 6.66 -22.18
CA ARG A 211 -12.00 5.92 -21.75
C ARG A 211 -11.65 4.62 -21.05
N GLY A 212 -10.70 4.69 -20.11
CA GLY A 212 -10.15 3.53 -19.44
C GLY A 212 -11.24 2.66 -18.80
N LYS A 213 -11.12 1.34 -18.92
CA LYS A 213 -12.15 0.35 -18.56
C LYS A 213 -12.53 0.31 -17.08
N TYR A 214 -11.72 0.88 -16.22
CA TYR A 214 -11.95 0.96 -14.77
C TYR A 214 -12.25 2.39 -14.31
N GLN A 215 -12.67 3.28 -15.21
CA GLN A 215 -13.09 4.63 -14.85
C GLN A 215 -14.41 4.58 -14.07
N ASP A 216 -14.55 5.49 -13.09
CA ASP A 216 -15.75 5.65 -12.26
C ASP A 216 -16.18 4.36 -11.54
N GLN A 217 -15.18 3.57 -11.04
CA GLN A 217 -15.47 2.35 -10.28
C GLN A 217 -16.29 2.65 -9.03
N PRO A 218 -17.54 2.15 -8.93
CA PRO A 218 -18.36 2.36 -7.74
C PRO A 218 -17.92 1.49 -6.56
N GLY A 219 -17.18 0.41 -6.84
CA GLY A 219 -16.75 -0.58 -5.87
C GLY A 219 -15.90 -1.69 -6.50
N LEU A 220 -15.84 -2.84 -5.85
CA LEU A 220 -15.09 -4.02 -6.29
C LEU A 220 -15.45 -4.41 -7.71
N THR A 221 -14.47 -4.40 -8.60
CA THR A 221 -14.64 -4.69 -10.02
C THR A 221 -13.80 -5.89 -10.43
N LEU A 222 -14.43 -6.86 -11.11
CA LEU A 222 -13.76 -8.03 -11.66
C LEU A 222 -12.94 -7.67 -12.92
N PRO A 223 -11.98 -8.55 -13.34
CA PRO A 223 -11.21 -8.33 -14.55
C PRO A 223 -12.10 -8.07 -15.77
N ARG A 224 -11.75 -7.06 -16.55
CA ARG A 224 -12.41 -6.70 -17.81
C ARG A 224 -11.41 -6.75 -18.95
N VAL A 225 -11.85 -7.21 -20.11
CA VAL A 225 -11.13 -7.07 -21.39
C VAL A 225 -11.83 -5.96 -22.17
N ASP A 226 -11.10 -5.19 -22.93
CA ASP A 226 -11.64 -4.16 -23.80
C ASP A 226 -12.30 -4.80 -25.03
#